data_30b5cf110881862aef062bf8c2561d9d
#
_entry.id   30b5cf110881862aef062bf8c2561d9d
#
_cell.length_a   1.000
_cell.length_b   1.000
_cell.length_c   1.000
_cell.angle_alpha   90.00
_cell.angle_beta   90.00
_cell.angle_gamma   90.00
#
_symmetry.space_group_name_H-M   'P 1'
#
loop_
_entity.id
_entity.type
_entity.pdbx_description
1 polymer ?
#
loop_
_entity_poly.entity_id
_entity_poly.type
_entity_poly.pdbx_seq_one_letter_code
_entity_poly.pdbx_strand_id
1 'polypeptide(L)'
;MILNPKHIKIQDFNYDLPDKRIAKFPLPVRDQSKLLLYQHGKVSEDIFTSLPSYINKGELMVFNNTKVIQARIHFRKETGALIEVFCLEPIEPTDYALNFQQTEHAAWLCLIGNLKKWKGELLSREMIVKGRLIKLTAERKEAVGTSHWVDFRWNNKKVTFADILEVFGELPIPPYLNRDTQESDKVTYQTVYSKIKGSVAAPTAGLHFTQRVLDALKEKGVDMEELTLHVGAGTFKPVKSEEIEGHEMHTEWISVSKSTIESLIHHGGKAIAVGTTSVRTLESLYHMGVTLILHPDASDEQLKVKQWQPYELPASAKDISSVDALQALLDYMNRHELDTLHSSTQIIIDPGYQYQVVKAMVTNFHQPQSTLLLLVSAFVQGDWHTIYDYALSHNFRFLSYGDSSFIIP
;
A
#
# COMPACT_ATOMS: atom_id res chain seq x y z
N MET A 1 -12.50 -28.39 10.14
CA MET A 1 -12.71 -28.26 8.69
C MET A 1 -11.63 -27.31 8.18
N ILE A 2 -10.77 -27.75 7.27
CA ILE A 2 -9.78 -26.86 6.64
C ILE A 2 -10.63 -25.98 5.73
N LEU A 3 -10.79 -24.70 6.09
CA LEU A 3 -11.44 -23.71 5.21
C LEU A 3 -10.61 -23.64 3.92
N ASN A 4 -11.27 -23.87 2.77
CA ASN A 4 -10.63 -23.57 1.49
C ASN A 4 -10.62 -22.03 1.36
N PRO A 5 -9.45 -21.38 1.35
CA PRO A 5 -9.34 -19.91 1.34
C PRO A 5 -10.06 -19.29 0.14
N LYS A 6 -10.16 -19.97 -0.99
CA LYS A 6 -10.82 -19.50 -2.20
C LYS A 6 -12.34 -19.34 -2.04
N HIS A 7 -12.97 -20.14 -1.16
CA HIS A 7 -14.45 -20.17 -0.95
C HIS A 7 -14.90 -19.35 0.26
N ILE A 8 -14.08 -18.43 0.75
CA ILE A 8 -14.47 -17.50 1.80
C ILE A 8 -15.52 -16.53 1.23
N LYS A 9 -16.67 -16.43 1.89
CA LYS A 9 -17.71 -15.48 1.54
C LYS A 9 -17.37 -14.12 2.11
N ILE A 10 -17.24 -13.12 1.25
CA ILE A 10 -16.89 -11.77 1.69
C ILE A 10 -17.94 -11.16 2.62
N GLN A 11 -19.21 -11.61 2.50
CA GLN A 11 -20.31 -11.18 3.36
C GLN A 11 -20.09 -11.54 4.84
N ASP A 12 -19.34 -12.60 5.15
CA ASP A 12 -19.03 -13.00 6.53
C ASP A 12 -18.08 -11.99 7.22
N PHE A 13 -17.47 -11.09 6.44
CA PHE A 13 -16.60 -10.00 6.90
C PHE A 13 -17.29 -8.64 6.80
N ASN A 14 -18.61 -8.64 6.98
CA ASN A 14 -19.40 -7.43 7.04
C ASN A 14 -19.61 -6.97 8.48
N TYR A 15 -19.66 -5.67 8.68
CA TYR A 15 -20.07 -5.03 9.94
C TYR A 15 -20.71 -3.68 9.63
N ASP A 16 -21.51 -3.16 10.53
CA ASP A 16 -22.13 -1.85 10.37
C ASP A 16 -21.13 -0.73 10.69
N LEU A 17 -20.72 0.00 9.64
CA LEU A 17 -19.84 1.16 9.76
C LEU A 17 -20.62 2.46 9.50
N PRO A 18 -21.10 3.15 10.53
CA PRO A 18 -21.81 4.41 10.36
C PRO A 18 -20.90 5.51 9.80
N ASP A 19 -21.38 6.32 8.83
CA ASP A 19 -20.59 7.40 8.21
C ASP A 19 -19.96 8.36 9.24
N LYS A 20 -20.65 8.60 10.35
CA LYS A 20 -20.13 9.42 11.48
C LYS A 20 -18.87 8.87 12.14
N ARG A 21 -18.55 7.58 11.93
CA ARG A 21 -17.32 6.95 12.42
C ARG A 21 -16.16 7.09 11.45
N ILE A 22 -16.41 7.42 10.21
CA ILE A 22 -15.37 7.65 9.19
C ILE A 22 -14.76 9.02 9.42
N ALA A 23 -13.48 9.05 9.78
CA ALA A 23 -12.74 10.30 9.97
C ALA A 23 -12.45 10.95 8.61
N LYS A 24 -13.10 12.06 8.32
CA LYS A 24 -12.95 12.79 7.05
C LYS A 24 -11.68 13.63 7.02
N PHE A 25 -11.11 13.97 8.18
CA PHE A 25 -9.92 14.78 8.37
C PHE A 25 -9.04 14.16 9.48
N PRO A 26 -7.70 14.36 9.41
CA PRO A 26 -6.82 13.98 10.50
C PRO A 26 -7.07 14.83 11.75
N LEU A 27 -6.59 14.35 12.89
CA LEU A 27 -6.46 15.20 14.07
C LEU A 27 -5.40 16.28 13.83
N PRO A 28 -5.53 17.48 14.46
CA PRO A 28 -4.51 18.53 14.41
C PRO A 28 -3.13 18.01 14.84
N VAL A 29 -3.09 17.12 15.83
CA VAL A 29 -1.89 16.42 16.29
C VAL A 29 -2.12 14.93 16.05
N ARG A 30 -1.46 14.35 15.04
CA ARG A 30 -1.72 13.01 14.49
C ARG A 30 -1.61 11.89 15.54
N ASP A 31 -0.60 11.96 16.40
CA ASP A 31 -0.29 10.96 17.40
C ASP A 31 -1.13 11.09 18.69
N GLN A 32 -2.12 12.01 18.70
CA GLN A 32 -3.19 12.05 19.69
C GLN A 32 -4.39 11.17 19.30
N SER A 33 -4.31 10.42 18.19
CA SER A 33 -5.30 9.42 17.86
C SER A 33 -5.34 8.32 18.93
N LYS A 34 -6.50 7.68 19.09
CA LYS A 34 -6.61 6.51 19.96
C LYS A 34 -5.78 5.36 19.40
N LEU A 35 -5.27 4.54 20.29
CA LEU A 35 -4.58 3.29 20.00
C LEU A 35 -5.34 2.14 20.67
N LEU A 36 -5.96 1.28 19.87
CA LEU A 36 -6.49 0.01 20.34
C LEU A 36 -5.33 -0.98 20.48
N LEU A 37 -5.25 -1.64 21.60
CA LEU A 37 -4.27 -2.68 21.89
C LEU A 37 -5.01 -4.03 21.91
N TYR A 38 -4.60 -4.94 21.02
CA TYR A 38 -5.06 -6.33 21.05
C TYR A 38 -3.86 -7.22 21.34
N GLN A 39 -3.93 -7.97 22.43
CA GLN A 39 -2.88 -8.90 22.85
C GLN A 39 -3.51 -10.22 23.31
N HIS A 40 -3.31 -11.27 22.54
CA HIS A 40 -3.75 -12.64 22.89
C HIS A 40 -5.24 -12.71 23.32
N GLY A 41 -6.12 -12.13 22.52
CA GLY A 41 -7.58 -12.10 22.79
C GLY A 41 -8.06 -11.03 23.77
N LYS A 42 -7.17 -10.20 24.33
CA LYS A 42 -7.53 -9.11 25.23
C LYS A 42 -7.44 -7.77 24.52
N VAL A 43 -8.46 -6.93 24.70
CA VAL A 43 -8.50 -5.58 24.15
C VAL A 43 -8.38 -4.55 25.27
N SER A 44 -7.58 -3.51 25.01
CA SER A 44 -7.49 -2.30 25.81
C SER A 44 -7.27 -1.09 24.91
N GLU A 45 -7.26 0.12 25.46
CA GLU A 45 -7.01 1.34 24.68
C GLU A 45 -6.04 2.28 25.37
N ASP A 46 -5.33 3.05 24.54
CA ASP A 46 -4.43 4.13 24.94
C ASP A 46 -4.44 5.22 23.85
N ILE A 47 -3.50 6.14 23.89
CA ILE A 47 -3.23 7.14 22.87
C ILE A 47 -2.00 6.72 22.07
N PHE A 48 -1.93 7.01 20.77
CA PHE A 48 -0.86 6.57 19.88
C PHE A 48 0.55 6.99 20.34
N THR A 49 0.68 8.11 21.04
CA THR A 49 1.95 8.54 21.67
C THR A 49 2.53 7.52 22.64
N SER A 50 1.70 6.63 23.19
CA SER A 50 2.12 5.56 24.10
C SER A 50 2.64 4.32 23.39
N LEU A 51 2.54 4.24 22.03
CA LEU A 51 2.98 3.08 21.25
C LEU A 51 4.39 2.59 21.64
N PRO A 52 5.40 3.47 21.83
CA PRO A 52 6.74 3.02 22.22
C PRO A 52 6.78 2.21 23.52
N SER A 53 5.84 2.40 24.46
CA SER A 53 5.81 1.63 25.71
C SER A 53 5.42 0.16 25.51
N TYR A 54 4.73 -0.16 24.44
CA TYR A 54 4.26 -1.52 24.09
C TYR A 54 5.23 -2.30 23.20
N ILE A 55 6.32 -1.69 22.74
CA ILE A 55 7.33 -2.31 21.88
C ILE A 55 8.62 -2.48 22.70
N ASN A 56 9.20 -3.68 22.68
CA ASN A 56 10.39 -3.96 23.45
C ASN A 56 11.66 -3.44 22.74
N LYS A 57 12.71 -3.19 23.53
CA LYS A 57 14.05 -2.92 23.01
C LYS A 57 14.53 -4.10 22.17
N GLY A 58 15.18 -3.81 21.04
CA GLY A 58 15.70 -4.81 20.11
C GLY A 58 14.63 -5.45 19.21
N GLU A 59 13.40 -4.93 19.24
CA GLU A 59 12.39 -5.28 18.23
C GLU A 59 12.65 -4.55 16.92
N LEU A 60 12.29 -5.18 15.79
CA LEU A 60 12.36 -4.57 14.47
C LEU A 60 10.99 -4.09 14.00
N MET A 61 10.88 -2.81 13.66
CA MET A 61 9.72 -2.23 12.99
C MET A 61 10.02 -1.94 11.54
N VAL A 62 9.10 -2.27 10.63
CA VAL A 62 9.26 -2.07 9.19
C VAL A 62 8.16 -1.17 8.64
N PHE A 63 8.56 -0.12 7.93
CA PHE A 63 7.73 0.97 7.42
C PHE A 63 7.70 1.00 5.90
N ASN A 64 6.56 1.36 5.31
CA ASN A 64 6.48 1.65 3.88
C ASN A 64 6.76 3.15 3.65
N ASN A 65 7.88 3.47 3.02
CA ASN A 65 8.37 4.83 2.80
C ASN A 65 7.86 5.48 1.50
N THR A 66 6.86 4.87 0.86
CA THR A 66 6.28 5.41 -0.37
C THR A 66 5.65 6.79 -0.15
N LYS A 67 5.74 7.64 -1.16
CA LYS A 67 5.15 8.99 -1.18
C LYS A 67 4.05 9.07 -2.21
N VAL A 68 2.89 9.61 -1.81
CA VAL A 68 1.74 9.80 -2.70
C VAL A 68 2.05 10.88 -3.73
N ILE A 69 1.73 10.59 -4.99
CA ILE A 69 1.86 11.51 -6.10
C ILE A 69 0.51 12.18 -6.42
N GLN A 70 0.53 13.34 -7.06
CA GLN A 70 -0.66 14.03 -7.51
C GLN A 70 -1.16 13.43 -8.83
N ALA A 71 -1.65 12.18 -8.74
CA ALA A 71 -1.91 11.32 -9.90
C ALA A 71 -3.22 11.62 -10.65
N ARG A 72 -4.02 12.58 -10.18
CA ARG A 72 -5.34 12.88 -10.74
C ARG A 72 -5.29 14.19 -11.52
N ILE A 73 -5.35 14.11 -12.87
CA ILE A 73 -5.26 15.28 -13.76
C ILE A 73 -6.63 15.55 -14.36
N HIS A 74 -7.07 16.80 -14.29
CA HIS A 74 -8.33 17.26 -14.88
C HIS A 74 -8.08 18.05 -16.18
N PHE A 75 -8.80 17.67 -17.22
CA PHE A 75 -8.85 18.37 -18.51
C PHE A 75 -10.26 18.90 -18.74
N ARG A 76 -10.37 20.15 -19.19
CA ARG A 76 -11.65 20.75 -19.58
C ARG A 76 -11.71 20.85 -21.10
N LYS A 77 -12.70 20.23 -21.69
CA LYS A 77 -12.97 20.31 -23.14
C LYS A 77 -13.56 21.68 -23.51
N GLU A 78 -13.49 22.05 -24.77
CA GLU A 78 -14.15 23.23 -25.31
C GLU A 78 -15.67 23.24 -25.04
N THR A 79 -16.28 22.06 -25.02
CA THR A 79 -17.69 21.85 -24.67
C THR A 79 -18.02 22.10 -23.19
N GLY A 80 -17.00 22.41 -22.36
CA GLY A 80 -17.12 22.58 -20.91
C GLY A 80 -17.05 21.29 -20.12
N ALA A 81 -17.08 20.11 -20.76
CA ALA A 81 -17.02 18.84 -20.06
C ALA A 81 -15.67 18.63 -19.36
N LEU A 82 -15.73 18.23 -18.08
CA LEU A 82 -14.56 17.89 -17.29
C LEU A 82 -14.26 16.40 -17.47
N ILE A 83 -13.01 16.08 -17.88
CA ILE A 83 -12.48 14.72 -17.97
C ILE A 83 -11.42 14.58 -16.89
N GLU A 84 -11.57 13.59 -16.01
CA GLU A 84 -10.57 13.21 -15.05
C GLU A 84 -9.72 12.07 -15.62
N VAL A 85 -8.39 12.20 -15.59
CA VAL A 85 -7.43 11.16 -15.93
C VAL A 85 -6.66 10.81 -14.67
N PHE A 86 -6.92 9.66 -14.11
CA PHE A 86 -6.30 9.18 -12.88
C PHE A 86 -5.23 8.15 -13.21
N CYS A 87 -3.97 8.55 -13.09
CA CYS A 87 -2.79 7.72 -13.31
C CYS A 87 -2.70 6.63 -12.24
N LEU A 88 -2.60 5.35 -12.64
CA LEU A 88 -2.52 4.19 -11.76
C LEU A 88 -1.11 3.62 -11.68
N GLU A 89 -0.55 3.29 -12.84
CA GLU A 89 0.77 2.68 -12.97
C GLU A 89 1.43 3.09 -14.30
N PRO A 90 2.77 3.22 -14.34
CA PRO A 90 3.48 3.56 -15.57
C PRO A 90 3.51 2.38 -16.55
N ILE A 91 3.39 2.69 -17.83
CA ILE A 91 3.49 1.70 -18.92
C ILE A 91 4.81 1.87 -19.67
N GLU A 92 5.21 3.10 -19.98
CA GLU A 92 6.42 3.37 -20.77
C GLU A 92 7.12 4.66 -20.29
N PRO A 93 8.33 4.50 -19.72
CA PRO A 93 8.92 3.27 -19.18
C PRO A 93 8.11 2.73 -17.99
N THR A 94 8.16 1.42 -17.75
CA THR A 94 7.43 0.76 -16.63
C THR A 94 8.00 1.08 -15.26
N ASP A 95 9.29 1.42 -15.18
CA ASP A 95 9.91 1.84 -13.93
C ASP A 95 9.43 3.24 -13.52
N TYR A 96 8.99 3.39 -12.27
CA TYR A 96 8.46 4.64 -11.75
C TYR A 96 9.47 5.78 -11.75
N ALA A 97 10.72 5.52 -11.36
CA ALA A 97 11.74 6.55 -11.28
C ALA A 97 12.14 7.04 -12.68
N LEU A 98 12.30 6.11 -13.64
CA LEU A 98 12.57 6.44 -15.02
C LEU A 98 11.39 7.16 -15.68
N ASN A 99 10.16 6.75 -15.39
CA ASN A 99 8.97 7.41 -15.93
C ASN A 99 8.83 8.84 -15.42
N PHE A 100 9.04 9.07 -14.11
CA PHE A 100 9.01 10.42 -13.54
C PHE A 100 10.08 11.36 -14.08
N GLN A 101 11.21 10.82 -14.57
CA GLN A 101 12.31 11.59 -15.17
C GLN A 101 12.09 11.89 -16.66
N GLN A 102 11.10 11.29 -17.29
CA GLN A 102 10.78 11.58 -18.72
C GLN A 102 10.52 13.08 -18.90
N THR A 103 10.98 13.63 -20.02
CA THR A 103 10.97 15.10 -20.31
C THR A 103 10.14 15.51 -21.50
N GLU A 104 9.52 14.60 -22.24
CA GLU A 104 8.72 14.87 -23.43
C GLU A 104 7.45 14.03 -23.50
N HIS A 105 7.52 12.80 -22.97
CA HIS A 105 6.47 11.80 -23.09
C HIS A 105 6.51 10.86 -21.89
N ALA A 106 5.32 10.48 -21.42
CA ALA A 106 5.14 9.43 -20.44
C ALA A 106 3.82 8.70 -20.71
N ALA A 107 3.81 7.38 -20.61
CA ALA A 107 2.62 6.58 -20.79
C ALA A 107 2.20 5.91 -19.47
N TRP A 108 0.90 5.99 -19.19
CA TRP A 108 0.32 5.47 -17.95
C TRP A 108 -0.96 4.71 -18.19
N LEU A 109 -1.18 3.66 -17.42
CA LEU A 109 -2.49 3.05 -17.26
C LEU A 109 -3.32 3.95 -16.35
N CYS A 110 -4.50 4.37 -16.83
CA CYS A 110 -5.34 5.35 -16.15
C CYS A 110 -6.79 4.90 -16.03
N LEU A 111 -7.44 5.29 -14.93
CA LEU A 111 -8.90 5.34 -14.87
C LEU A 111 -9.37 6.69 -15.42
N ILE A 112 -10.50 6.67 -16.15
CA ILE A 112 -11.03 7.88 -16.78
C ILE A 112 -12.41 8.21 -16.18
N GLY A 113 -12.48 9.34 -15.48
CA GLY A 113 -13.73 9.95 -15.07
C GLY A 113 -14.43 10.63 -16.25
N ASN A 114 -15.75 10.46 -16.34
CA ASN A 114 -16.55 10.95 -17.48
C ASN A 114 -16.13 10.38 -18.84
N LEU A 115 -15.64 9.14 -18.89
CA LEU A 115 -15.18 8.47 -20.10
C LEU A 115 -16.12 8.63 -21.31
N LYS A 116 -17.45 8.58 -21.07
CA LYS A 116 -18.46 8.76 -22.13
C LYS A 116 -18.38 10.13 -22.85
N LYS A 117 -17.77 11.13 -22.20
CA LYS A 117 -17.58 12.47 -22.75
C LYS A 117 -16.25 12.63 -23.51
N TRP A 118 -15.32 11.67 -23.37
CA TRP A 118 -14.06 11.66 -24.12
C TRP A 118 -14.18 10.75 -25.35
N LYS A 119 -14.37 11.33 -26.53
CA LYS A 119 -14.62 10.62 -27.78
C LYS A 119 -13.34 10.23 -28.54
N GLY A 120 -12.14 10.46 -27.96
CA GLY A 120 -10.84 10.16 -28.56
C GLY A 120 -10.09 11.38 -29.09
N GLU A 121 -10.67 12.58 -28.96
CA GLU A 121 -9.96 13.82 -29.25
C GLU A 121 -8.78 14.04 -28.30
N LEU A 122 -7.74 14.73 -28.78
CA LEU A 122 -6.59 15.10 -27.98
C LEU A 122 -7.03 16.11 -26.90
N LEU A 123 -6.87 15.76 -25.63
CA LEU A 123 -7.08 16.70 -24.53
C LEU A 123 -5.85 17.58 -24.35
N SER A 124 -6.04 18.83 -23.94
CA SER A 124 -4.94 19.72 -23.63
C SER A 124 -5.26 20.64 -22.46
N ARG A 125 -4.22 21.03 -21.73
CA ARG A 125 -4.28 22.02 -20.65
C ARG A 125 -2.96 22.77 -20.58
N GLU A 126 -2.99 24.05 -20.28
CA GLU A 126 -1.80 24.87 -20.14
C GLU A 126 -1.66 25.40 -18.71
N MET A 127 -0.46 25.33 -18.17
CA MET A 127 -0.10 25.84 -16.84
C MET A 127 1.36 26.28 -16.82
N ILE A 128 1.71 27.11 -15.84
CA ILE A 128 3.09 27.52 -15.61
C ILE A 128 3.79 26.51 -14.71
N VAL A 129 4.85 25.88 -15.22
CA VAL A 129 5.70 24.95 -14.49
C VAL A 129 7.13 25.50 -14.47
N LYS A 130 7.69 25.69 -13.28
CA LYS A 130 9.05 26.25 -13.13
C LYS A 130 9.27 27.55 -13.95
N GLY A 131 8.26 28.43 -13.93
CA GLY A 131 8.28 29.72 -14.65
C GLY A 131 8.13 29.64 -16.18
N ARG A 132 7.72 28.48 -16.74
CA ARG A 132 7.51 28.25 -18.16
C ARG A 132 6.06 27.87 -18.45
N LEU A 133 5.49 28.42 -19.51
CA LEU A 133 4.18 27.98 -19.98
C LEU A 133 4.31 26.59 -20.62
N ILE A 134 3.69 25.61 -20.01
CA ILE A 134 3.67 24.22 -20.46
C ILE A 134 2.29 23.89 -20.98
N LYS A 135 2.24 23.35 -22.20
CA LYS A 135 1.05 22.72 -22.77
C LYS A 135 1.19 21.21 -22.58
N LEU A 136 0.39 20.67 -21.69
CA LEU A 136 0.24 19.23 -21.49
C LEU A 136 -0.88 18.73 -22.39
N THR A 137 -0.63 17.63 -23.10
CA THR A 137 -1.64 16.90 -23.88
C THR A 137 -1.79 15.49 -23.37
N ALA A 138 -3.01 14.94 -23.49
CA ALA A 138 -3.31 13.55 -23.17
C ALA A 138 -4.08 12.91 -24.34
N GLU A 139 -3.58 11.76 -24.79
CA GLU A 139 -4.17 10.96 -25.84
C GLU A 139 -4.54 9.59 -25.29
N ARG A 140 -5.81 9.23 -25.40
CA ARG A 140 -6.29 7.91 -25.01
C ARG A 140 -6.01 6.89 -26.10
N LYS A 141 -5.29 5.84 -25.76
CA LYS A 141 -4.98 4.71 -26.62
C LYS A 141 -5.97 3.56 -26.39
N GLU A 142 -5.49 2.37 -26.12
CA GLU A 142 -6.29 1.18 -25.95
C GLU A 142 -6.89 1.03 -24.55
N ALA A 143 -7.95 0.23 -24.44
CA ALA A 143 -8.56 -0.17 -23.19
C ALA A 143 -7.87 -1.43 -22.66
N VAL A 144 -7.55 -1.43 -21.35
CA VAL A 144 -7.00 -2.57 -20.62
C VAL A 144 -7.93 -2.85 -19.45
N GLY A 145 -8.83 -3.80 -19.58
CA GLY A 145 -9.89 -4.05 -18.61
C GLY A 145 -10.80 -2.82 -18.40
N THR A 146 -10.86 -2.30 -17.20
CA THR A 146 -11.61 -1.07 -16.85
C THR A 146 -10.78 0.20 -16.97
N SER A 147 -9.50 0.08 -17.28
CA SER A 147 -8.53 1.18 -17.39
C SER A 147 -8.20 1.44 -18.86
N HIS A 148 -7.44 2.50 -19.09
CA HIS A 148 -7.01 2.88 -20.44
C HIS A 148 -5.55 3.27 -20.43
N TRP A 149 -4.80 2.89 -21.44
CA TRP A 149 -3.51 3.47 -21.73
C TRP A 149 -3.70 4.92 -22.17
N VAL A 150 -2.99 5.85 -21.53
CA VAL A 150 -2.98 7.28 -21.84
C VAL A 150 -1.54 7.75 -22.05
N ASP A 151 -1.29 8.33 -23.23
CA ASP A 151 -0.04 9.01 -23.55
C ASP A 151 -0.14 10.47 -23.13
N PHE A 152 0.80 10.90 -22.32
CA PHE A 152 1.01 12.31 -21.97
C PHE A 152 2.20 12.86 -22.74
N ARG A 153 2.04 14.06 -23.33
CA ARG A 153 3.13 14.80 -23.97
C ARG A 153 3.11 16.25 -23.56
N TRP A 154 4.28 16.87 -23.50
CA TRP A 154 4.42 18.29 -23.19
C TRP A 154 5.56 18.91 -23.99
N ASN A 155 5.54 20.24 -24.10
CA ASN A 155 6.34 21.02 -25.05
C ASN A 155 7.67 21.54 -24.50
N ASN A 156 8.23 20.94 -23.42
CA ASN A 156 9.47 21.48 -22.83
C ASN A 156 10.33 20.41 -22.14
N LYS A 157 11.52 20.14 -22.72
CA LYS A 157 12.47 19.13 -22.22
C LYS A 157 13.13 19.43 -20.86
N LYS A 158 12.94 20.63 -20.31
CA LYS A 158 13.48 21.01 -18.98
C LYS A 158 12.47 20.73 -17.85
N VAL A 159 11.31 20.16 -18.20
CA VAL A 159 10.23 19.83 -17.28
C VAL A 159 10.06 18.32 -17.32
N THR A 160 10.14 17.67 -16.17
CA THR A 160 9.95 16.23 -16.04
C THR A 160 8.47 15.87 -15.84
N PHE A 161 8.12 14.60 -16.04
CA PHE A 161 6.74 14.13 -15.75
C PHE A 161 6.39 14.31 -14.26
N ALA A 162 7.35 14.16 -13.37
CA ALA A 162 7.15 14.48 -11.94
C ALA A 162 6.74 15.94 -11.72
N ASP A 163 7.36 16.88 -12.46
CA ASP A 163 6.97 18.32 -12.40
C ASP A 163 5.57 18.55 -12.98
N ILE A 164 5.21 17.81 -14.03
CA ILE A 164 3.86 17.86 -14.62
C ILE A 164 2.84 17.42 -13.57
N LEU A 165 3.02 16.25 -12.94
CA LEU A 165 2.10 15.76 -11.93
C LEU A 165 1.97 16.72 -10.73
N GLU A 166 3.07 17.36 -10.33
CA GLU A 166 3.07 18.29 -9.19
C GLU A 166 2.24 19.55 -9.44
N VAL A 167 2.15 20.01 -10.68
CA VAL A 167 1.45 21.26 -11.04
C VAL A 167 0.08 21.01 -11.64
N PHE A 168 -0.05 20.04 -12.54
CA PHE A 168 -1.30 19.73 -13.24
C PHE A 168 -2.20 18.79 -12.45
N GLY A 169 -1.61 18.00 -11.55
CA GLY A 169 -2.30 16.96 -10.81
C GLY A 169 -2.87 17.40 -9.48
N GLU A 170 -3.79 16.62 -8.99
CA GLU A 170 -4.35 16.69 -7.65
C GLU A 170 -4.03 15.40 -6.88
N LEU A 171 -3.86 15.52 -5.57
CA LEU A 171 -3.61 14.37 -4.72
C LEU A 171 -4.88 13.50 -4.64
N PRO A 172 -4.81 12.20 -4.96
CA PRO A 172 -5.95 11.33 -4.85
C PRO A 172 -6.19 10.96 -3.38
N ILE A 173 -7.33 11.41 -2.83
CA ILE A 173 -7.78 10.96 -1.52
C ILE A 173 -8.81 9.83 -1.68
N PRO A 174 -8.96 8.95 -0.68
CA PRO A 174 -9.90 7.84 -0.76
C PRO A 174 -11.35 8.29 -0.97
N PRO A 175 -12.12 7.61 -1.84
CA PRO A 175 -13.51 7.99 -2.14
C PRO A 175 -14.45 8.00 -0.92
N TYR A 176 -14.20 7.13 0.08
CA TYR A 176 -15.03 7.05 1.29
C TYR A 176 -14.91 8.28 2.20
N LEU A 177 -13.92 9.16 1.97
CA LEU A 177 -13.85 10.45 2.67
C LEU A 177 -15.00 11.38 2.23
N ASN A 178 -15.59 11.12 1.05
CA ASN A 178 -16.76 11.82 0.51
C ASN A 178 -16.63 13.34 0.61
N ARG A 179 -15.50 13.87 0.19
CA ARG A 179 -15.15 15.30 0.10
C ARG A 179 -14.12 15.53 -1.00
N ASP A 180 -14.00 16.76 -1.43
CA ASP A 180 -12.95 17.17 -2.36
C ASP A 180 -11.58 17.20 -1.68
N THR A 181 -10.53 17.02 -2.49
CA THR A 181 -9.14 17.19 -2.05
C THR A 181 -8.88 18.64 -1.68
N GLN A 182 -8.21 18.87 -0.57
CA GLN A 182 -7.79 20.19 -0.09
C GLN A 182 -6.26 20.33 -0.21
N GLU A 183 -5.77 21.57 -0.25
CA GLU A 183 -4.33 21.83 -0.32
C GLU A 183 -3.58 21.22 0.89
N SER A 184 -4.22 21.21 2.06
CA SER A 184 -3.69 20.56 3.26
C SER A 184 -3.44 19.06 3.11
N ASP A 185 -4.18 18.37 2.22
CA ASP A 185 -4.01 16.93 2.02
C ASP A 185 -2.62 16.60 1.43
N LYS A 186 -1.99 17.51 0.71
CA LYS A 186 -0.61 17.37 0.21
C LYS A 186 0.40 17.08 1.34
N VAL A 187 0.09 17.55 2.54
CA VAL A 187 0.91 17.33 3.74
C VAL A 187 0.29 16.28 4.66
N THR A 188 -1.02 16.34 4.87
CA THR A 188 -1.69 15.49 5.86
C THR A 188 -1.91 14.06 5.38
N TYR A 189 -1.99 13.82 4.07
CA TYR A 189 -2.11 12.49 3.46
C TYR A 189 -0.73 11.93 3.05
N GLN A 190 0.31 12.26 3.83
CA GLN A 190 1.68 11.75 3.70
C GLN A 190 2.21 11.32 5.08
N THR A 191 3.02 10.28 5.11
CA THR A 191 3.75 9.91 6.33
C THR A 191 4.95 10.83 6.53
N VAL A 192 5.41 11.00 7.78
CA VAL A 192 6.57 11.85 8.08
C VAL A 192 7.90 11.26 7.54
N TYR A 193 7.91 9.99 7.21
CA TYR A 193 9.06 9.26 6.66
C TYR A 193 8.91 8.94 5.16
N SER A 194 7.89 9.48 4.47
CA SER A 194 7.71 9.24 3.04
C SER A 194 8.84 9.85 2.20
N LYS A 195 9.43 9.06 1.31
CA LYS A 195 10.60 9.44 0.49
C LYS A 195 10.40 9.15 -1.00
N ILE A 196 9.94 7.95 -1.33
CA ILE A 196 9.94 7.42 -2.70
C ILE A 196 8.59 7.70 -3.36
N LYS A 197 8.56 8.62 -4.32
CA LYS A 197 7.36 8.97 -5.10
C LYS A 197 6.90 7.79 -5.96
N GLY A 198 5.59 7.53 -6.06
CA GLY A 198 5.04 6.50 -6.94
C GLY A 198 3.69 5.94 -6.50
N SER A 199 3.28 6.20 -5.27
CA SER A 199 2.01 5.68 -4.74
C SER A 199 0.84 6.58 -5.06
N VAL A 200 -0.32 6.01 -5.33
CA VAL A 200 -1.58 6.76 -5.47
C VAL A 200 -2.42 6.76 -4.18
N ALA A 201 -2.00 5.99 -3.18
CA ALA A 201 -2.58 6.02 -1.84
C ALA A 201 -1.48 6.02 -0.76
N ALA A 202 -1.73 6.67 0.36
CA ALA A 202 -0.81 6.68 1.49
C ALA A 202 -0.84 5.33 2.24
N PRO A 203 0.29 4.88 2.81
CA PRO A 203 0.30 3.81 3.81
C PRO A 203 -0.27 4.35 5.13
N THR A 204 -1.60 4.33 5.25
CA THR A 204 -2.36 5.15 6.20
C THR A 204 -2.09 4.85 7.67
N ALA A 205 -1.68 3.63 8.02
CA ALA A 205 -1.22 3.32 9.37
C ALA A 205 0.00 4.16 9.80
N GLY A 206 0.81 4.59 8.84
CA GLY A 206 1.94 5.48 9.08
C GLY A 206 1.57 6.93 9.34
N LEU A 207 0.31 7.34 9.06
CA LEU A 207 -0.12 8.73 9.26
C LEU A 207 -0.18 9.14 10.73
N HIS A 208 -0.25 8.19 11.65
CA HIS A 208 -0.26 8.44 13.09
C HIS A 208 1.13 8.80 13.63
N PHE A 209 2.19 8.36 12.96
CA PHE A 209 3.56 8.62 13.41
C PHE A 209 3.93 10.09 13.25
N THR A 210 4.60 10.59 14.29
CA THR A 210 5.27 11.89 14.31
C THR A 210 6.74 11.70 14.60
N GLN A 211 7.56 12.73 14.38
CA GLN A 211 8.99 12.63 14.70
C GLN A 211 9.23 12.24 16.16
N ARG A 212 8.44 12.79 17.09
CA ARG A 212 8.60 12.45 18.52
C ARG A 212 8.35 10.98 18.83
N VAL A 213 7.40 10.33 18.15
CA VAL A 213 7.14 8.89 18.33
C VAL A 213 8.28 8.07 17.75
N LEU A 214 8.81 8.46 16.58
CA LEU A 214 9.97 7.81 15.97
C LEU A 214 11.22 7.97 16.83
N ASP A 215 11.46 9.16 17.38
CA ASP A 215 12.58 9.42 18.28
C ASP A 215 12.48 8.60 19.56
N ALA A 216 11.28 8.52 20.17
CA ALA A 216 11.05 7.70 21.35
C ALA A 216 11.28 6.20 21.11
N LEU A 217 10.90 5.67 19.94
CA LEU A 217 11.20 4.29 19.54
C LEU A 217 12.71 4.08 19.42
N LYS A 218 13.40 5.00 18.76
CA LYS A 218 14.86 4.95 18.60
C LYS A 218 15.60 5.04 19.94
N GLU A 219 15.20 5.95 20.82
CA GLU A 219 15.76 6.09 22.17
C GLU A 219 15.56 4.83 23.01
N LYS A 220 14.44 4.13 22.81
CA LYS A 220 14.17 2.85 23.44
C LYS A 220 15.04 1.71 22.88
N GLY A 221 15.69 1.91 21.74
CA GLY A 221 16.48 0.90 21.05
C GLY A 221 15.64 -0.09 20.24
N VAL A 222 14.58 0.42 19.63
CA VAL A 222 13.81 -0.29 18.60
C VAL A 222 14.51 -0.05 17.25
N ASP A 223 14.79 -1.12 16.54
CA ASP A 223 15.36 -1.04 15.19
C ASP A 223 14.27 -0.71 14.17
N MET A 224 14.58 0.14 13.21
CA MET A 224 13.61 0.62 12.22
C MET A 224 14.18 0.47 10.83
N GLU A 225 13.46 -0.24 9.98
CA GLU A 225 13.79 -0.46 8.57
C GLU A 225 12.67 0.07 7.66
N GLU A 226 13.04 0.38 6.43
CA GLU A 226 12.11 0.87 5.43
C GLU A 226 12.07 -0.09 4.24
N LEU A 227 10.88 -0.21 3.66
CA LEU A 227 10.66 -0.82 2.36
C LEU A 227 9.80 0.12 1.51
N THR A 228 9.72 -0.13 0.22
CA THR A 228 8.81 0.58 -0.67
C THR A 228 7.80 -0.40 -1.25
N LEU A 229 6.53 -0.10 -1.12
CA LEU A 229 5.46 -0.70 -1.90
C LEU A 229 4.64 0.44 -2.48
N HIS A 230 4.55 0.50 -3.81
CA HIS A 230 3.72 1.48 -4.50
C HIS A 230 2.26 1.02 -4.49
N VAL A 231 1.45 1.71 -3.69
CA VAL A 231 0.03 1.37 -3.54
C VAL A 231 -0.75 1.84 -4.76
N GLY A 232 -1.36 0.91 -5.46
CA GLY A 232 -2.23 1.18 -6.59
C GLY A 232 -3.65 1.64 -6.17
N ALA A 233 -4.42 2.20 -7.12
CA ALA A 233 -5.80 2.65 -6.86
C ALA A 233 -6.77 1.49 -6.56
N GLY A 234 -6.35 0.26 -6.78
CA GLY A 234 -7.12 -0.95 -6.45
C GLY A 234 -7.50 -1.05 -4.98
N THR A 235 -6.66 -0.51 -4.10
CA THR A 235 -6.88 -0.49 -2.64
C THR A 235 -8.19 0.22 -2.24
N PHE A 236 -8.72 1.08 -3.10
CA PHE A 236 -9.99 1.78 -2.86
C PHE A 236 -11.23 1.02 -3.36
N LYS A 237 -11.05 -0.10 -4.07
CA LYS A 237 -12.16 -0.87 -4.63
C LYS A 237 -12.63 -1.90 -3.61
N PRO A 238 -13.94 -1.94 -3.25
CA PRO A 238 -14.49 -3.02 -2.44
C PRO A 238 -14.47 -4.33 -3.24
N VAL A 239 -14.43 -5.46 -2.54
CA VAL A 239 -14.67 -6.78 -3.13
C VAL A 239 -16.11 -6.84 -3.62
N LYS A 240 -16.31 -7.23 -4.89
CA LYS A 240 -17.64 -7.30 -5.51
C LYS A 240 -18.12 -8.73 -5.74
N SER A 241 -17.22 -9.70 -5.68
CA SER A 241 -17.52 -11.11 -5.80
C SER A 241 -18.19 -11.64 -4.53
N GLU A 242 -19.02 -12.65 -4.62
CA GLU A 242 -19.62 -13.34 -3.48
C GLU A 242 -18.56 -14.11 -2.69
N GLU A 243 -17.71 -14.86 -3.40
CA GLU A 243 -16.54 -15.55 -2.84
C GLU A 243 -15.26 -14.83 -3.24
N ILE A 244 -14.25 -14.95 -2.38
CA ILE A 244 -12.98 -14.24 -2.57
C ILE A 244 -12.20 -14.72 -3.81
N GLU A 245 -12.43 -15.94 -4.28
CA GLU A 245 -11.83 -16.46 -5.53
C GLU A 245 -12.14 -15.57 -6.74
N GLY A 246 -13.35 -15.01 -6.79
CA GLY A 246 -13.75 -14.10 -7.87
C GLY A 246 -13.16 -12.69 -7.78
N HIS A 247 -12.38 -12.39 -6.75
CA HIS A 247 -11.70 -11.10 -6.60
C HIS A 247 -10.26 -11.18 -7.09
N GLU A 248 -9.92 -10.34 -8.07
CA GLU A 248 -8.55 -10.21 -8.57
C GLU A 248 -7.79 -9.13 -7.81
N MET A 249 -6.68 -9.53 -7.18
CA MET A 249 -5.75 -8.62 -6.51
C MET A 249 -4.92 -7.87 -7.56
N HIS A 250 -4.79 -6.56 -7.36
CA HIS A 250 -3.89 -5.76 -8.19
C HIS A 250 -2.43 -6.10 -7.89
N THR A 251 -1.61 -6.02 -8.95
CA THR A 251 -0.15 -6.09 -8.82
C THR A 251 0.35 -4.82 -8.14
N GLU A 252 1.15 -4.96 -7.10
CA GLU A 252 1.84 -3.85 -6.43
C GLU A 252 3.34 -4.06 -6.50
N TRP A 253 4.06 -3.02 -6.93
CA TRP A 253 5.51 -3.06 -7.07
C TRP A 253 6.17 -2.82 -5.72
N ILE A 254 7.14 -3.68 -5.41
CA ILE A 254 7.92 -3.63 -4.17
C ILE A 254 9.40 -3.41 -4.45
N SER A 255 10.04 -2.70 -3.54
CA SER A 255 11.48 -2.47 -3.55
C SER A 255 12.01 -2.58 -2.11
N VAL A 256 12.98 -3.47 -1.89
CA VAL A 256 13.52 -3.74 -0.57
C VAL A 256 15.04 -3.78 -0.65
N SER A 257 15.72 -3.02 0.22
CA SER A 257 17.17 -2.98 0.25
C SER A 257 17.75 -4.29 0.81
N LYS A 258 18.95 -4.62 0.38
CA LYS A 258 19.72 -5.74 0.92
C LYS A 258 19.90 -5.63 2.43
N SER A 259 20.20 -4.42 2.93
CA SER A 259 20.35 -4.16 4.38
C SER A 259 19.06 -4.45 5.17
N THR A 260 17.88 -4.19 4.60
CA THR A 260 16.60 -4.52 5.24
C THR A 260 16.43 -6.04 5.37
N ILE A 261 16.84 -6.81 4.35
CA ILE A 261 16.78 -8.29 4.39
C ILE A 261 17.79 -8.84 5.42
N GLU A 262 19.00 -8.28 5.46
CA GLU A 262 20.00 -8.62 6.48
C GLU A 262 19.50 -8.33 7.89
N SER A 263 18.84 -7.19 8.09
CA SER A 263 18.23 -6.81 9.36
C SER A 263 17.11 -7.77 9.77
N LEU A 264 16.24 -8.18 8.84
CA LEU A 264 15.21 -9.19 9.09
C LEU A 264 15.83 -10.52 9.54
N ILE A 265 16.88 -11.00 8.88
CA ILE A 265 17.59 -12.22 9.25
C ILE A 265 18.18 -12.09 10.67
N HIS A 266 18.82 -10.95 10.98
CA HIS A 266 19.39 -10.68 12.30
C HIS A 266 18.34 -10.73 13.41
N HIS A 267 17.09 -10.33 13.13
CA HIS A 267 15.94 -10.41 14.05
C HIS A 267 15.19 -11.75 13.98
N GLY A 268 15.84 -12.81 13.54
CA GLY A 268 15.25 -14.18 13.48
C GLY A 268 14.10 -14.30 12.46
N GLY A 269 14.11 -13.48 11.41
CA GLY A 269 13.07 -13.46 10.38
C GLY A 269 11.73 -12.93 10.86
N LYS A 270 11.70 -12.12 11.93
CA LYS A 270 10.47 -11.58 12.54
C LYS A 270 10.50 -10.07 12.64
N ALA A 271 9.36 -9.42 12.34
CA ALA A 271 9.24 -7.97 12.41
C ALA A 271 7.83 -7.53 12.84
N ILE A 272 7.73 -6.30 13.34
CA ILE A 272 6.50 -5.56 13.54
C ILE A 272 6.22 -4.76 12.26
N ALA A 273 5.13 -5.04 11.58
CA ALA A 273 4.76 -4.34 10.36
C ALA A 273 3.95 -3.07 10.65
N VAL A 274 4.30 -1.96 10.02
CA VAL A 274 3.50 -0.73 10.04
C VAL A 274 2.69 -0.64 8.75
N GLY A 275 1.40 -0.96 8.88
CA GLY A 275 0.44 -1.00 7.79
C GLY A 275 0.39 -2.32 7.02
N THR A 276 -0.76 -2.57 6.41
CA THR A 276 -1.02 -3.78 5.62
C THR A 276 -0.13 -3.89 4.38
N THR A 277 0.38 -2.78 3.86
CA THR A 277 1.35 -2.76 2.77
C THR A 277 2.70 -3.34 3.19
N SER A 278 3.18 -3.00 4.40
CA SER A 278 4.39 -3.61 4.98
C SER A 278 4.18 -5.09 5.25
N VAL A 279 3.00 -5.48 5.78
CA VAL A 279 2.62 -6.89 5.96
C VAL A 279 2.74 -7.66 4.65
N ARG A 280 2.08 -7.18 3.60
CA ARG A 280 2.07 -7.87 2.30
C ARG A 280 3.46 -7.98 1.69
N THR A 281 4.30 -6.96 1.84
CA THR A 281 5.68 -7.01 1.36
C THR A 281 6.51 -8.03 2.16
N LEU A 282 6.48 -7.98 3.48
CA LEU A 282 7.24 -8.87 4.34
C LEU A 282 6.89 -10.35 4.11
N GLU A 283 5.59 -10.66 4.04
CA GLU A 283 5.14 -12.01 3.73
C GLU A 283 5.51 -12.42 2.29
N SER A 284 5.50 -11.48 1.34
CA SER A 284 5.96 -11.76 -0.03
C SER A 284 7.46 -12.10 -0.09
N LEU A 285 8.31 -11.45 0.70
CA LEU A 285 9.75 -11.80 0.77
C LEU A 285 9.94 -13.25 1.20
N TYR A 286 9.16 -13.75 2.17
CA TYR A 286 9.17 -15.15 2.55
C TYR A 286 8.85 -16.06 1.36
N HIS A 287 7.77 -15.78 0.63
CA HIS A 287 7.36 -16.60 -0.51
C HIS A 287 8.34 -16.55 -1.68
N MET A 288 9.03 -15.42 -1.90
CA MET A 288 10.13 -15.32 -2.87
C MET A 288 11.30 -16.22 -2.46
N GLY A 289 11.69 -16.19 -1.18
CA GLY A 289 12.74 -17.06 -0.66
C GLY A 289 12.39 -18.54 -0.76
N VAL A 290 11.15 -18.90 -0.47
CA VAL A 290 10.63 -20.28 -0.68
C VAL A 290 10.76 -20.68 -2.15
N THR A 291 10.41 -19.78 -3.08
CA THR A 291 10.57 -20.03 -4.52
C THR A 291 12.03 -20.33 -4.87
N LEU A 292 12.97 -19.57 -4.33
CA LEU A 292 14.42 -19.81 -4.57
C LEU A 292 14.95 -21.10 -3.95
N ILE A 293 14.44 -21.52 -2.81
CA ILE A 293 14.81 -22.81 -2.20
C ILE A 293 14.32 -23.97 -3.06
N LEU A 294 13.09 -23.88 -3.56
CA LEU A 294 12.50 -24.93 -4.41
C LEU A 294 13.05 -24.89 -5.85
N HIS A 295 13.42 -23.71 -6.33
CA HIS A 295 13.90 -23.45 -7.69
C HIS A 295 15.09 -22.48 -7.65
N PRO A 296 16.33 -22.97 -7.38
CA PRO A 296 17.52 -22.12 -7.21
C PRO A 296 17.87 -21.23 -8.41
N ASP A 297 17.43 -21.62 -9.60
CA ASP A 297 17.65 -20.89 -10.85
C ASP A 297 16.42 -20.07 -11.28
N ALA A 298 15.50 -19.78 -10.35
CA ALA A 298 14.31 -18.99 -10.65
C ALA A 298 14.68 -17.60 -11.18
N SER A 299 14.00 -17.19 -12.26
CA SER A 299 14.13 -15.86 -12.85
C SER A 299 13.40 -14.80 -12.04
N ASP A 300 13.70 -13.51 -12.29
CA ASP A 300 12.99 -12.37 -11.68
C ASP A 300 11.47 -12.48 -11.85
N GLU A 301 11.00 -12.98 -13.02
CA GLU A 301 9.57 -13.17 -13.28
C GLU A 301 8.94 -14.23 -12.34
N GLN A 302 9.70 -15.26 -12.00
CA GLN A 302 9.25 -16.32 -11.10
C GLN A 302 9.27 -15.89 -9.62
N LEU A 303 10.00 -14.81 -9.29
CA LEU A 303 10.00 -14.21 -7.96
C LEU A 303 8.79 -13.29 -7.71
N LYS A 304 8.01 -12.95 -8.73
CA LYS A 304 6.75 -12.22 -8.54
C LYS A 304 5.74 -13.09 -7.80
N VAL A 305 5.24 -12.59 -6.68
CA VAL A 305 4.32 -13.37 -5.83
C VAL A 305 2.91 -13.28 -6.38
N LYS A 306 2.36 -14.42 -6.80
CA LYS A 306 1.00 -14.53 -7.32
C LYS A 306 -0.02 -14.56 -6.19
N GLN A 307 -1.26 -14.19 -6.50
CA GLN A 307 -2.36 -14.04 -5.53
C GLN A 307 -2.53 -15.27 -4.62
N TRP A 308 -2.59 -16.46 -5.19
CA TRP A 308 -2.88 -17.71 -4.48
C TRP A 308 -1.65 -18.55 -4.14
N GLN A 309 -0.46 -18.08 -4.49
CA GLN A 309 0.80 -18.81 -4.26
C GLN A 309 0.97 -19.30 -2.81
N PRO A 310 0.61 -18.54 -1.76
CA PRO A 310 0.74 -18.99 -0.38
C PRO A 310 -0.02 -20.27 -0.04
N TYR A 311 -1.12 -20.50 -0.72
CA TYR A 311 -2.05 -21.60 -0.48
C TYR A 311 -1.79 -22.81 -1.39
N GLU A 312 -0.93 -22.65 -2.38
CA GLU A 312 -0.58 -23.64 -3.40
C GLU A 312 0.84 -24.23 -3.21
N LEU A 313 1.47 -23.92 -2.08
CA LEU A 313 2.81 -24.42 -1.78
C LEU A 313 2.83 -25.94 -1.62
N PRO A 314 3.86 -26.63 -2.16
CA PRO A 314 4.03 -28.07 -1.96
C PRO A 314 4.32 -28.40 -0.50
N ALA A 315 4.08 -29.65 -0.11
CA ALA A 315 4.30 -30.10 1.27
C ALA A 315 5.76 -29.89 1.73
N SER A 316 6.74 -29.98 0.83
CA SER A 316 8.16 -29.73 1.11
C SER A 316 8.48 -28.28 1.52
N ALA A 317 7.58 -27.35 1.25
CA ALA A 317 7.76 -25.93 1.63
C ALA A 317 7.29 -25.62 3.07
N LYS A 318 6.54 -26.54 3.71
CA LYS A 318 5.92 -26.27 5.02
C LYS A 318 6.90 -26.06 6.17
N ASP A 319 8.08 -26.67 6.06
CA ASP A 319 9.10 -26.63 7.12
C ASP A 319 10.19 -25.58 6.85
N ILE A 320 10.06 -24.78 5.78
CA ILE A 320 11.01 -23.71 5.47
C ILE A 320 10.79 -22.56 6.46
N SER A 321 11.83 -22.27 7.25
CA SER A 321 11.77 -21.15 8.19
C SER A 321 11.84 -19.80 7.48
N SER A 322 11.36 -18.74 8.14
CA SER A 322 11.50 -17.37 7.62
C SER A 322 12.97 -16.96 7.44
N VAL A 323 13.86 -17.44 8.32
CA VAL A 323 15.30 -17.17 8.21
C VAL A 323 15.89 -17.84 6.98
N ASP A 324 15.57 -19.13 6.73
CA ASP A 324 16.07 -19.86 5.56
C ASP A 324 15.58 -19.23 4.25
N ALA A 325 14.30 -18.85 4.21
CA ALA A 325 13.72 -18.17 3.05
C ALA A 325 14.40 -16.82 2.78
N LEU A 326 14.58 -15.99 3.82
CA LEU A 326 15.24 -14.69 3.69
C LEU A 326 16.73 -14.85 3.35
N GLN A 327 17.40 -15.89 3.85
CA GLN A 327 18.80 -16.18 3.50
C GLN A 327 18.91 -16.56 2.02
N ALA A 328 18.03 -17.42 1.51
CA ALA A 328 18.01 -17.76 0.08
C ALA A 328 17.82 -16.51 -0.81
N LEU A 329 16.99 -15.57 -0.35
CA LEU A 329 16.79 -14.29 -1.05
C LEU A 329 18.05 -13.40 -0.99
N LEU A 330 18.72 -13.33 0.16
CA LEU A 330 19.99 -12.62 0.32
C LEU A 330 21.08 -13.23 -0.56
N ASP A 331 21.18 -14.56 -0.62
CA ASP A 331 22.13 -15.26 -1.48
C ASP A 331 21.86 -15.03 -2.97
N TYR A 332 20.60 -14.95 -3.37
CA TYR A 332 20.20 -14.55 -4.71
C TYR A 332 20.67 -13.13 -5.02
N MET A 333 20.41 -12.16 -4.14
CA MET A 333 20.85 -10.77 -4.31
C MET A 333 22.38 -10.67 -4.41
N ASN A 334 23.12 -11.44 -3.61
CA ASN A 334 24.58 -11.49 -3.65
C ASN A 334 25.09 -12.05 -4.98
N ARG A 335 24.51 -13.12 -5.50
CA ARG A 335 24.91 -13.73 -6.79
C ARG A 335 24.69 -12.80 -7.98
N HIS A 336 23.63 -11.96 -7.90
CA HIS A 336 23.26 -11.02 -8.95
C HIS A 336 23.77 -9.59 -8.70
N GLU A 337 24.61 -9.37 -7.66
CA GLU A 337 25.17 -8.07 -7.28
C GLU A 337 24.11 -6.98 -7.09
N LEU A 338 22.96 -7.34 -6.46
CA LEU A 338 21.84 -6.44 -6.23
C LEU A 338 21.93 -5.80 -4.84
N ASP A 339 21.93 -4.46 -4.79
CA ASP A 339 21.79 -3.71 -3.53
C ASP A 339 20.31 -3.56 -3.12
N THR A 340 19.41 -3.70 -4.08
CA THR A 340 17.97 -3.58 -3.89
C THR A 340 17.25 -4.64 -4.71
N LEU A 341 16.32 -5.34 -4.07
CA LEU A 341 15.41 -6.27 -4.70
C LEU A 341 14.22 -5.48 -5.26
N HIS A 342 13.98 -5.58 -6.56
CA HIS A 342 12.78 -5.08 -7.23
C HIS A 342 11.92 -6.25 -7.68
N SER A 343 10.66 -6.27 -7.27
CA SER A 343 9.71 -7.32 -7.64
C SER A 343 8.28 -6.80 -7.56
N SER A 344 7.32 -7.68 -7.60
CA SER A 344 5.90 -7.33 -7.40
C SER A 344 5.15 -8.40 -6.64
N THR A 345 4.03 -8.01 -6.06
CA THR A 345 3.15 -8.90 -5.33
C THR A 345 1.68 -8.68 -5.66
N GLN A 346 0.96 -9.77 -5.76
CA GLN A 346 -0.51 -9.83 -5.77
C GLN A 346 -1.02 -10.58 -4.54
N ILE A 347 -0.15 -10.87 -3.56
CA ILE A 347 -0.48 -11.73 -2.43
C ILE A 347 -1.82 -11.34 -1.81
N ILE A 348 -2.70 -12.32 -1.65
CA ILE A 348 -3.88 -12.22 -0.81
C ILE A 348 -3.59 -12.94 0.52
N ILE A 349 -3.99 -12.31 1.61
CA ILE A 349 -3.87 -12.87 2.95
C ILE A 349 -5.28 -12.93 3.53
N ASP A 350 -5.78 -14.14 3.77
CA ASP A 350 -7.13 -14.40 4.25
C ASP A 350 -7.13 -15.48 5.33
N PRO A 351 -8.25 -15.71 6.02
CA PRO A 351 -8.34 -16.70 7.07
C PRO A 351 -7.83 -18.09 6.65
N GLY A 352 -6.89 -18.61 7.42
CA GLY A 352 -6.14 -19.83 7.12
C GLY A 352 -4.68 -19.60 6.75
N TYR A 353 -4.31 -18.36 6.39
CA TYR A 353 -2.90 -17.98 6.18
C TYR A 353 -2.10 -18.06 7.48
N GLN A 354 -0.91 -18.63 7.38
CA GLN A 354 0.05 -18.71 8.51
C GLN A 354 1.14 -17.66 8.30
N TYR A 355 1.17 -16.64 9.15
CA TYR A 355 2.16 -15.57 9.08
C TYR A 355 3.57 -16.06 9.37
N GLN A 356 4.51 -15.75 8.49
CA GLN A 356 5.88 -16.23 8.55
C GLN A 356 6.85 -15.19 9.09
N VAL A 357 6.68 -13.92 8.72
CA VAL A 357 7.60 -12.83 9.08
C VAL A 357 6.96 -11.86 10.07
N VAL A 358 5.69 -11.52 9.87
CA VAL A 358 5.00 -10.52 10.70
C VAL A 358 4.55 -11.14 12.01
N LYS A 359 5.07 -10.63 13.14
CA LYS A 359 4.72 -11.09 14.51
C LYS A 359 3.78 -10.13 15.25
N ALA A 360 3.73 -8.88 14.83
CA ALA A 360 2.81 -7.86 15.31
C ALA A 360 2.57 -6.82 14.22
N MET A 361 1.46 -6.10 14.27
CA MET A 361 1.19 -5.03 13.30
C MET A 361 0.57 -3.80 13.93
N VAL A 362 0.95 -2.64 13.39
CA VAL A 362 0.25 -1.37 13.58
C VAL A 362 -0.62 -1.15 12.35
N THR A 363 -1.93 -1.01 12.52
CA THR A 363 -2.84 -0.80 11.38
C THR A 363 -4.04 0.08 11.75
N ASN A 364 -4.76 0.57 10.74
CA ASN A 364 -6.04 1.25 10.90
C ASN A 364 -7.20 0.26 10.96
N PHE A 365 -8.41 0.75 11.26
CA PHE A 365 -9.65 -0.01 11.05
C PHE A 365 -10.05 0.06 9.58
N HIS A 366 -10.33 -1.09 8.98
CA HIS A 366 -10.60 -1.26 7.55
C HIS A 366 -12.10 -1.29 7.24
N GLN A 367 -12.44 -1.05 5.97
CA GLN A 367 -13.82 -1.13 5.50
C GLN A 367 -14.40 -2.54 5.68
N PRO A 368 -15.71 -2.66 5.91
CA PRO A 368 -16.40 -3.94 5.80
C PRO A 368 -16.23 -4.52 4.39
N GLN A 369 -16.25 -5.85 4.28
CA GLN A 369 -16.12 -6.58 3.01
C GLN A 369 -14.86 -6.23 2.21
N SER A 370 -13.73 -5.99 2.90
CA SER A 370 -12.45 -5.66 2.27
C SER A 370 -11.41 -6.75 2.46
N THR A 371 -10.50 -6.89 1.51
CA THR A 371 -9.33 -7.79 1.61
C THR A 371 -8.43 -7.45 2.80
N LEU A 372 -8.44 -6.19 3.23
CA LEU A 372 -7.66 -5.75 4.39
C LEU A 372 -8.26 -6.24 5.71
N LEU A 373 -9.58 -6.36 5.80
CA LEU A 373 -10.24 -6.99 6.96
C LEU A 373 -9.98 -8.50 6.99
N LEU A 374 -9.93 -9.16 5.83
CA LEU A 374 -9.51 -10.57 5.74
C LEU A 374 -8.10 -10.77 6.28
N LEU A 375 -7.16 -9.88 5.91
CA LEU A 375 -5.77 -9.91 6.38
C LEU A 375 -5.70 -9.78 7.91
N VAL A 376 -6.44 -8.83 8.51
CA VAL A 376 -6.51 -8.69 9.97
C VAL A 376 -7.14 -9.92 10.60
N SER A 377 -8.24 -10.43 10.04
CA SER A 377 -8.89 -11.63 10.53
C SER A 377 -7.96 -12.85 10.51
N ALA A 378 -7.18 -13.03 9.43
CA ALA A 378 -6.17 -14.08 9.37
C ALA A 378 -5.14 -13.94 10.50
N PHE A 379 -4.71 -12.70 10.79
CA PHE A 379 -3.70 -12.43 11.80
C PHE A 379 -4.16 -12.76 13.21
N VAL A 380 -5.42 -12.48 13.53
CA VAL A 380 -6.01 -12.78 14.85
C VAL A 380 -6.83 -14.08 14.86
N GLN A 381 -6.58 -14.97 13.90
CA GLN A 381 -7.21 -16.31 13.81
C GLN A 381 -8.75 -16.27 13.89
N GLY A 382 -9.34 -15.26 13.27
CA GLY A 382 -10.80 -15.07 13.21
C GLY A 382 -11.39 -14.17 14.29
N ASP A 383 -10.62 -13.73 15.29
CA ASP A 383 -11.11 -12.91 16.42
C ASP A 383 -11.22 -11.41 16.09
N TRP A 384 -11.38 -11.05 14.82
CA TRP A 384 -11.49 -9.66 14.39
C TRP A 384 -12.73 -8.95 14.95
N HIS A 385 -13.80 -9.67 15.22
CA HIS A 385 -15.03 -9.11 15.83
C HIS A 385 -14.75 -8.48 17.19
N THR A 386 -13.97 -9.14 18.05
CA THR A 386 -13.56 -8.60 19.36
C THR A 386 -12.91 -7.22 19.23
N ILE A 387 -12.07 -7.03 18.20
CA ILE A 387 -11.39 -5.74 17.93
C ILE A 387 -12.38 -4.69 17.43
N TYR A 388 -13.19 -5.03 16.43
CA TYR A 388 -14.08 -4.08 15.74
C TYR A 388 -15.29 -3.70 16.58
N ASP A 389 -15.88 -4.65 17.32
CA ASP A 389 -16.99 -4.38 18.25
C ASP A 389 -16.56 -3.48 19.41
N TYR A 390 -15.34 -3.72 19.94
CA TYR A 390 -14.76 -2.83 20.92
C TYR A 390 -14.57 -1.42 20.35
N ALA A 391 -13.97 -1.30 19.18
CA ALA A 391 -13.71 -0.01 18.54
C ALA A 391 -15.02 0.78 18.28
N LEU A 392 -16.08 0.10 17.79
CA LEU A 392 -17.39 0.71 17.56
C LEU A 392 -18.05 1.17 18.84
N SER A 393 -18.00 0.36 19.90
CA SER A 393 -18.62 0.69 21.22
C SER A 393 -17.83 1.76 21.99
N HIS A 394 -16.53 1.92 21.75
CA HIS A 394 -15.65 2.87 22.47
C HIS A 394 -15.30 4.13 21.66
N ASN A 395 -16.12 4.48 20.68
CA ASN A 395 -16.00 5.73 19.94
C ASN A 395 -14.68 5.90 19.17
N PHE A 396 -14.08 4.82 18.70
CA PHE A 396 -12.98 4.90 17.74
C PHE A 396 -13.44 5.45 16.39
N ARG A 397 -12.56 6.14 15.71
CA ARG A 397 -12.73 6.63 14.35
C ARG A 397 -12.11 5.64 13.38
N PHE A 398 -12.67 5.52 12.21
CA PHE A 398 -12.32 4.48 11.24
C PHE A 398 -11.64 5.04 9.99
N LEU A 399 -10.97 4.17 9.27
CA LEU A 399 -10.31 4.35 7.97
C LEU A 399 -9.08 5.27 8.04
N SER A 400 -8.68 5.88 6.91
CA SER A 400 -7.38 6.53 6.71
C SER A 400 -6.96 7.55 7.76
N TYR A 401 -7.89 8.40 8.19
CA TYR A 401 -7.64 9.44 9.19
C TYR A 401 -8.21 9.09 10.57
N GLY A 402 -8.65 7.84 10.70
CA GLY A 402 -9.24 7.31 11.93
C GLY A 402 -8.23 7.14 13.06
N ASP A 403 -8.50 6.18 13.90
CA ASP A 403 -7.63 5.78 15.00
C ASP A 403 -6.85 4.52 14.62
N SER A 404 -5.88 4.13 15.41
CA SER A 404 -4.96 3.04 15.12
C SER A 404 -5.21 1.83 16.01
N SER A 405 -4.70 0.68 15.62
CA SER A 405 -4.60 -0.52 16.43
C SER A 405 -3.17 -1.07 16.42
N PHE A 406 -2.72 -1.61 17.55
CA PHE A 406 -1.51 -2.42 17.67
C PHE A 406 -1.93 -3.83 18.07
N ILE A 407 -1.65 -4.78 17.18
CA ILE A 407 -2.17 -6.15 17.25
C ILE A 407 -1.02 -7.13 17.44
N ILE A 408 -1.08 -7.91 18.50
CA ILE A 408 -0.23 -9.07 18.80
C ILE A 408 -1.19 -10.26 18.93
N PRO A 409 -1.15 -11.27 18.02
CA PRO A 409 -2.10 -12.36 17.96
C PRO A 409 -2.00 -13.36 19.12
#